data_f828b040505a8314dca0106afd53e1a7
#
_entry.id   f828b040505a8314dca0106afd53e1a7
#
_cell.length_a   1.000
_cell.length_b   1.000
_cell.length_c   1.000
_cell.angle_alpha   90.00
_cell.angle_beta   90.00
_cell.angle_gamma   90.00
#
_symmetry.space_group_name_H-M   'P 1'
#
loop_
_entity.id
_entity.type
_entity.pdbx_description
1 polymer ?
#
loop_
_entity_poly.entity_id
_entity_poly.type
_entity_poly.pdbx_seq_one_letter_code
_entity_poly.pdbx_strand_id
1 'polypeptide(L)'
;MADDSPKGTILLASGEFDRALAAFEVAGAFQAMGMQMSIWFLLYGANCIRKPRSRFSPAKWFRKFRGGPGRMPETDTFLQHVIKGLNPEGANHLPLSQLNFGGLGPILLRQVMRKKRICSLEGMIRNAHDLGVRFYICQICVDSMAITPDDFLYPVEVKGASSYYLDASSSQYNVVI
;
A
#
# COMPACT_ATOMS: atom_id res chain seq x y z
N MET A 1 18.83 25.74 -3.80
CA MET A 1 17.62 26.14 -4.53
C MET A 1 16.51 25.25 -4.03
N ALA A 2 15.48 25.82 -3.39
CA ALA A 2 14.29 25.02 -3.05
C ALA A 2 13.69 24.55 -4.36
N ASP A 3 13.40 23.26 -4.45
CA ASP A 3 12.74 22.67 -5.61
C ASP A 3 11.28 23.19 -5.60
N ASP A 4 11.00 24.13 -6.49
CA ASP A 4 9.71 24.85 -6.59
C ASP A 4 8.69 24.06 -7.43
N SER A 5 8.94 22.77 -7.64
CA SER A 5 8.01 21.90 -8.38
C SER A 5 6.72 21.69 -7.57
N PRO A 6 5.55 21.70 -8.26
CA PRO A 6 4.27 21.50 -7.61
C PRO A 6 4.24 20.15 -6.88
N LYS A 7 3.66 20.13 -5.68
CA LYS A 7 3.54 18.93 -4.85
C LYS A 7 2.11 18.40 -4.84
N GLY A 8 1.98 17.08 -4.80
CA GLY A 8 0.69 16.43 -4.64
C GLY A 8 0.77 15.30 -3.62
N THR A 9 -0.27 15.18 -2.81
CA THR A 9 -0.36 14.19 -1.73
C THR A 9 -1.65 13.39 -1.85
N ILE A 10 -1.54 12.08 -1.80
CA ILE A 10 -2.68 11.16 -1.74
C ILE A 10 -2.63 10.40 -0.43
N LEU A 11 -3.69 10.45 0.37
CA LEU A 11 -3.88 9.59 1.53
C LEU A 11 -4.73 8.38 1.12
N LEU A 12 -4.13 7.23 1.01
CA LEU A 12 -4.82 5.97 0.71
C LEU A 12 -5.11 5.23 2.02
N ALA A 13 -6.36 5.28 2.46
CA ALA A 13 -6.83 4.62 3.68
C ALA A 13 -7.52 3.28 3.39
N SER A 14 -8.08 3.12 2.20
CA SER A 14 -8.83 1.95 1.81
C SER A 14 -7.94 0.82 1.28
N GLY A 15 -8.24 -0.40 1.70
CA GLY A 15 -7.61 -1.63 1.20
C GLY A 15 -8.32 -2.25 0.00
N GLU A 16 -9.06 -1.48 -0.77
CA GLU A 16 -9.85 -1.94 -1.91
C GLU A 16 -9.09 -1.76 -3.23
N PHE A 17 -9.28 -2.72 -4.13
CA PHE A 17 -8.57 -2.78 -5.41
C PHE A 17 -8.82 -1.57 -6.31
N ASP A 18 -10.07 -1.17 -6.45
CA ASP A 18 -10.49 -0.04 -7.29
C ASP A 18 -10.01 1.30 -6.75
N ARG A 19 -9.99 1.47 -5.43
CA ARG A 19 -9.45 2.67 -4.78
C ARG A 19 -7.93 2.77 -4.89
N ALA A 20 -7.24 1.65 -4.68
CA ALA A 20 -5.80 1.59 -4.90
C ALA A 20 -5.46 1.87 -6.37
N LEU A 21 -6.24 1.32 -7.32
CA LEU A 21 -6.05 1.57 -8.75
C LEU A 21 -6.14 3.07 -9.06
N ALA A 22 -7.20 3.74 -8.58
CA ALA A 22 -7.39 5.18 -8.77
C ALA A 22 -6.23 6.01 -8.17
N ALA A 23 -5.78 5.65 -6.96
CA ALA A 23 -4.67 6.35 -6.30
C ALA A 23 -3.37 6.27 -7.11
N PHE A 24 -3.00 5.08 -7.60
CA PHE A 24 -1.77 4.90 -8.37
C PHE A 24 -1.85 5.43 -9.78
N GLU A 25 -3.03 5.41 -10.42
CA GLU A 25 -3.25 6.03 -11.72
C GLU A 25 -3.03 7.55 -11.64
N VAL A 26 -3.66 8.21 -10.68
CA VAL A 26 -3.52 9.66 -10.46
C VAL A 26 -2.09 10.02 -10.08
N ALA A 27 -1.49 9.30 -9.12
CA ALA A 27 -0.12 9.58 -8.69
C ALA A 27 0.88 9.43 -9.83
N GLY A 28 0.78 8.36 -10.61
CA GLY A 28 1.67 8.13 -11.75
C GLY A 28 1.51 9.18 -12.85
N ALA A 29 0.28 9.54 -13.18
CA ALA A 29 0.00 10.57 -14.19
C ALA A 29 0.55 11.93 -13.77
N PHE A 30 0.29 12.38 -12.54
CA PHE A 30 0.74 13.68 -12.05
C PHE A 30 2.26 13.75 -11.88
N GLN A 31 2.86 12.66 -11.40
CA GLN A 31 4.32 12.55 -11.33
C GLN A 31 4.96 12.66 -12.72
N ALA A 32 4.40 11.99 -13.72
CA ALA A 32 4.87 12.08 -15.10
C ALA A 32 4.72 13.48 -15.71
N MET A 33 3.77 14.27 -15.21
CA MET A 33 3.57 15.68 -15.60
C MET A 33 4.46 16.66 -14.83
N GLY A 34 5.37 16.19 -13.99
CA GLY A 34 6.33 17.01 -13.25
C GLY A 34 5.87 17.45 -11.86
N MET A 35 4.74 16.92 -11.35
CA MET A 35 4.32 17.16 -9.98
C MET A 35 5.01 16.15 -9.05
N GLN A 36 5.58 16.60 -7.95
CA GLN A 36 6.19 15.71 -6.95
C GLN A 36 5.08 15.03 -6.13
N MET A 37 4.78 13.78 -6.46
CA MET A 37 3.72 13.03 -5.81
C MET A 37 4.21 12.24 -4.60
N SER A 38 3.38 12.21 -3.55
CA SER A 38 3.53 11.32 -2.41
C SER A 38 2.25 10.53 -2.16
N ILE A 39 2.37 9.26 -1.83
CA ILE A 39 1.26 8.42 -1.35
C ILE A 39 1.51 8.06 0.10
N TRP A 40 0.54 8.42 0.95
CA TRP A 40 0.51 8.09 2.36
C TRP A 40 -0.44 6.93 2.60
N PHE A 41 0.09 5.82 3.07
CA PHE A 41 -0.70 4.64 3.38
C PHE A 41 -1.19 4.70 4.82
N LEU A 42 -2.50 4.59 4.99
CA LEU A 42 -3.14 4.52 6.29
C LEU A 42 -3.91 3.20 6.40
N LEU A 43 -3.76 2.50 7.51
CA LEU A 43 -4.45 1.23 7.80
C LEU A 43 -4.41 0.24 6.61
N TYR A 44 -5.57 -0.11 6.08
CA TYR A 44 -5.70 -1.12 5.03
C TYR A 44 -5.15 -0.69 3.67
N GLY A 45 -4.98 0.61 3.44
CA GLY A 45 -4.36 1.13 2.23
C GLY A 45 -2.95 0.58 1.98
N ALA A 46 -2.22 0.26 3.04
CA ALA A 46 -0.89 -0.35 2.94
C ALA A 46 -0.88 -1.75 2.32
N ASN A 47 -2.02 -2.45 2.31
CA ASN A 47 -2.10 -3.83 1.84
C ASN A 47 -1.76 -4.00 0.36
N CYS A 48 -1.99 -2.97 -0.46
CA CYS A 48 -1.73 -3.02 -1.91
C CYS A 48 -0.24 -3.16 -2.25
N ILE A 49 0.65 -2.62 -1.41
CA ILE A 49 2.11 -2.64 -1.62
C ILE A 49 2.83 -3.71 -0.78
N ARG A 50 2.10 -4.49 0.03
CA ARG A 50 2.69 -5.57 0.82
C ARG A 50 3.12 -6.75 -0.04
N LYS A 51 4.19 -7.43 0.36
CA LYS A 51 4.63 -8.68 -0.27
C LYS A 51 3.56 -9.75 -0.11
N PRO A 52 3.09 -10.36 -1.21
CA PRO A 52 2.10 -11.42 -1.12
C PRO A 52 2.67 -12.60 -0.31
N ARG A 53 1.95 -13.06 0.71
CA ARG A 53 2.33 -14.28 1.42
C ARG A 53 2.07 -15.47 0.52
N SER A 54 3.11 -16.28 0.32
CA SER A 54 2.92 -17.61 -0.25
C SER A 54 2.02 -18.41 0.70
N ARG A 55 0.80 -18.68 0.28
CA ARG A 55 -0.26 -19.33 1.07
C ARG A 55 0.08 -20.79 1.46
N PHE A 56 1.10 -21.37 0.84
CA PHE A 56 1.48 -22.78 1.00
C PHE A 56 3.00 -22.96 1.11
N SER A 57 3.60 -22.55 2.22
CA SER A 57 4.93 -23.03 2.57
C SER A 57 4.94 -23.50 4.03
N PRO A 58 4.80 -24.81 4.28
CA PRO A 58 4.90 -25.36 5.64
C PRO A 58 6.22 -25.02 6.31
N ALA A 59 7.31 -24.85 5.54
CA ALA A 59 8.61 -24.43 6.04
C ALA A 59 8.60 -23.01 6.65
N LYS A 60 7.73 -22.09 6.18
CA LYS A 60 7.58 -20.75 6.78
C LYS A 60 6.78 -20.79 8.08
N TRP A 61 5.84 -21.72 8.23
CA TRP A 61 5.10 -21.93 9.46
C TRP A 61 6.04 -22.40 10.59
N PHE A 62 6.93 -23.37 10.31
CA PHE A 62 7.94 -23.84 11.26
C PHE A 62 9.01 -22.79 11.60
N ARG A 63 9.38 -21.90 10.66
CA ARG A 63 10.36 -20.81 10.91
C ARG A 63 9.80 -19.73 11.82
N LYS A 64 8.47 -19.55 11.86
CA LYS A 64 7.79 -18.58 12.75
C LYS A 64 7.84 -19.03 14.22
N PHE A 65 7.96 -20.35 14.49
CA PHE A 65 8.18 -20.90 15.84
C PHE A 65 9.65 -20.86 16.30
N ARG A 66 10.57 -20.62 15.38
CA ARG A 66 12.01 -20.61 15.67
C ARG A 66 12.56 -19.19 15.49
N GLY A 67 12.22 -18.32 16.44
CA GLY A 67 12.64 -16.93 16.55
C GLY A 67 13.87 -16.54 15.70
N GLY A 68 13.65 -16.03 14.50
CA GLY A 68 14.68 -15.33 13.73
C GLY A 68 14.78 -13.88 14.24
N PRO A 69 15.97 -13.24 14.18
CA PRO A 69 16.20 -11.93 14.75
C PRO A 69 15.60 -10.81 13.87
N GLY A 70 14.29 -10.70 13.90
CA GLY A 70 13.61 -9.47 13.55
C GLY A 70 13.03 -8.94 14.85
N ARG A 71 13.48 -7.80 15.32
CA ARG A 71 12.92 -7.13 16.49
C ARG A 71 11.42 -6.98 16.28
N MET A 72 10.64 -7.93 16.81
CA MET A 72 9.22 -7.67 17.05
C MET A 72 9.15 -6.58 18.10
N PRO A 73 8.30 -5.54 17.92
CA PRO A 73 8.00 -4.65 19.02
C PRO A 73 7.50 -5.49 20.20
N GLU A 74 7.95 -5.18 21.41
CA GLU A 74 7.68 -5.92 22.65
C GLU A 74 6.19 -6.08 23.02
N THR A 75 5.29 -5.59 22.18
CA THR A 75 3.84 -5.50 22.42
C THR A 75 2.98 -6.29 21.42
N ASP A 76 3.54 -7.24 20.65
CA ASP A 76 2.75 -8.04 19.72
C ASP A 76 1.76 -8.92 20.49
N THR A 77 0.52 -8.43 20.60
CA THR A 77 -0.57 -9.21 21.17
C THR A 77 -1.04 -10.30 20.20
N PHE A 78 -1.59 -11.39 20.73
CA PHE A 78 -2.20 -12.45 19.91
C PHE A 78 -3.17 -11.90 18.86
N LEU A 79 -3.93 -10.84 19.20
CA LEU A 79 -4.86 -10.18 18.29
C LEU A 79 -4.17 -9.54 17.06
N GLN A 80 -3.00 -8.93 17.23
CA GLN A 80 -2.22 -8.37 16.13
C GLN A 80 -1.78 -9.46 15.15
N HIS A 81 -1.39 -10.62 15.65
CA HIS A 81 -1.05 -11.78 14.81
C HIS A 81 -2.25 -12.30 14.02
N VAL A 82 -3.43 -12.33 14.65
CA VAL A 82 -4.68 -12.71 13.98
C VAL A 82 -5.03 -11.70 12.88
N ILE A 83 -5.01 -10.40 13.18
CA ILE A 83 -5.26 -9.33 12.20
C ILE A 83 -4.27 -9.44 11.04
N LYS A 84 -2.97 -9.56 11.34
CA LYS A 84 -1.93 -9.73 10.31
C LYS A 84 -2.17 -10.97 9.44
N GLY A 85 -2.70 -12.04 10.03
CA GLY A 85 -2.97 -13.30 9.32
C GLY A 85 -4.20 -13.28 8.43
N LEU A 86 -5.23 -12.53 8.82
CA LEU A 86 -6.50 -12.42 8.09
C LEU A 86 -6.49 -11.33 7.02
N ASN A 87 -5.57 -10.38 7.13
CA ASN A 87 -5.53 -9.22 6.25
C ASN A 87 -5.07 -9.62 4.83
N PRO A 88 -5.78 -9.21 3.76
CA PRO A 88 -5.33 -9.44 2.39
C PRO A 88 -3.99 -8.75 2.15
N GLU A 89 -3.07 -9.42 1.47
CA GLU A 89 -1.73 -8.91 1.19
C GLU A 89 -1.41 -8.95 -0.30
N GLY A 90 -0.93 -7.81 -0.80
CA GLY A 90 -0.51 -7.65 -2.18
C GLY A 90 -1.66 -7.26 -3.13
N ALA A 91 -1.30 -6.58 -4.19
CA ALA A 91 -2.21 -5.99 -5.17
C ALA A 91 -3.23 -6.96 -5.77
N ASN A 92 -2.90 -8.25 -5.83
CA ASN A 92 -3.75 -9.28 -6.43
C ASN A 92 -4.80 -9.87 -5.47
N HIS A 93 -4.75 -9.55 -4.19
CA HIS A 93 -5.64 -10.15 -3.17
C HIS A 93 -6.62 -9.13 -2.57
N LEU A 94 -6.62 -7.91 -3.06
CA LEU A 94 -7.53 -6.87 -2.58
C LEU A 94 -8.97 -7.13 -3.04
N PRO A 95 -9.96 -6.89 -2.15
CA PRO A 95 -11.37 -6.90 -2.51
C PRO A 95 -11.72 -5.69 -3.38
N LEU A 96 -12.89 -5.71 -4.01
CA LEU A 96 -13.51 -4.52 -4.60
C LEU A 96 -14.40 -3.82 -3.55
N SER A 97 -14.55 -2.50 -3.68
CA SER A 97 -15.48 -1.70 -2.88
C SER A 97 -16.93 -2.10 -3.14
N GLN A 98 -17.24 -2.42 -4.39
CA GLN A 98 -18.55 -2.89 -4.83
C GLN A 98 -18.40 -4.14 -5.68
N LEU A 99 -19.49 -4.91 -5.84
CA LEU A 99 -19.52 -6.11 -6.70
C LEU A 99 -18.46 -7.16 -6.33
N ASN A 100 -18.09 -7.26 -5.05
CA ASN A 100 -17.02 -8.16 -4.62
C ASN A 100 -17.41 -9.65 -4.77
N PHE A 101 -18.70 -10.00 -4.64
CA PHE A 101 -19.26 -11.36 -4.85
C PHE A 101 -18.37 -12.49 -4.28
N GLY A 102 -17.96 -12.36 -3.02
CA GLY A 102 -17.08 -13.37 -2.39
C GLY A 102 -15.68 -13.49 -3.03
N GLY A 103 -15.21 -12.44 -3.71
CA GLY A 103 -13.88 -12.40 -4.35
C GLY A 103 -13.89 -12.69 -5.86
N LEU A 104 -15.05 -12.98 -6.46
CA LEU A 104 -15.16 -13.15 -7.92
C LEU A 104 -15.04 -11.83 -8.67
N GLY A 105 -15.57 -10.74 -8.10
CA GLY A 105 -15.52 -9.41 -8.71
C GLY A 105 -14.12 -8.94 -9.08
N PRO A 106 -13.14 -8.97 -8.15
CA PRO A 106 -11.75 -8.62 -8.48
C PRO A 106 -11.13 -9.48 -9.57
N ILE A 107 -11.50 -10.75 -9.66
CA ILE A 107 -11.01 -11.67 -10.71
C ILE A 107 -11.55 -11.23 -12.07
N LEU A 108 -12.86 -10.95 -12.14
CA LEU A 108 -13.51 -10.51 -13.39
C LEU A 108 -12.95 -9.16 -13.85
N LEU A 109 -12.82 -8.19 -12.94
CA LEU A 109 -12.27 -6.89 -13.29
C LEU A 109 -10.84 -6.99 -13.81
N ARG A 110 -9.96 -7.74 -13.15
CA ARG A 110 -8.60 -7.98 -13.64
C ARG A 110 -8.58 -8.66 -15.01
N GLN A 111 -9.52 -9.57 -15.28
CA GLN A 111 -9.62 -10.21 -16.59
C GLN A 111 -10.04 -9.22 -17.68
N VAL A 112 -10.99 -8.32 -17.38
CA VAL A 112 -11.38 -7.24 -18.30
C VAL A 112 -10.21 -6.30 -18.56
N MET A 113 -9.50 -5.85 -17.51
CA MET A 113 -8.30 -5.01 -17.64
C MET A 113 -7.25 -5.66 -18.55
N ARG A 114 -6.98 -6.96 -18.36
CA ARG A 114 -6.04 -7.71 -19.20
C ARG A 114 -6.48 -7.75 -20.66
N LYS A 115 -7.77 -8.03 -20.92
CA LYS A 115 -8.32 -8.05 -22.29
C LYS A 115 -8.24 -6.68 -22.96
N LYS A 116 -8.43 -5.60 -22.20
CA LYS A 116 -8.36 -4.23 -22.68
C LYS A 116 -6.94 -3.67 -22.71
N ARG A 117 -5.93 -4.46 -22.33
CA ARG A 117 -4.51 -4.05 -22.23
C ARG A 117 -4.30 -2.88 -21.25
N ILE A 118 -5.15 -2.77 -20.23
CA ILE A 118 -4.99 -1.81 -19.14
C ILE A 118 -3.91 -2.35 -18.20
N CYS A 119 -3.03 -1.47 -17.73
CA CYS A 119 -1.96 -1.83 -16.81
C CYS A 119 -2.54 -2.44 -15.52
N SER A 120 -1.93 -3.49 -15.02
CA SER A 120 -2.33 -4.09 -13.74
C SER A 120 -1.96 -3.18 -12.57
N LEU A 121 -2.65 -3.33 -11.44
CA LEU A 121 -2.33 -2.56 -10.23
C LEU A 121 -0.85 -2.74 -9.83
N GLU A 122 -0.30 -3.95 -9.89
CA GLU A 122 1.13 -4.18 -9.66
C GLU A 122 2.03 -3.40 -10.62
N GLY A 123 1.62 -3.34 -11.89
CA GLY A 123 2.32 -2.54 -12.91
C GLY A 123 2.23 -1.04 -12.62
N MET A 124 1.08 -0.55 -12.19
CA MET A 124 0.90 0.86 -11.82
C MET A 124 1.72 1.24 -10.58
N ILE A 125 1.75 0.38 -9.56
CA ILE A 125 2.58 0.57 -8.37
C ILE A 125 4.06 0.66 -8.75
N ARG A 126 4.52 -0.27 -9.60
CA ARG A 126 5.91 -0.27 -10.10
C ARG A 126 6.21 1.01 -10.86
N ASN A 127 5.36 1.38 -11.81
CA ASN A 127 5.55 2.60 -12.61
C ASN A 127 5.58 3.85 -11.72
N ALA A 128 4.70 3.96 -10.73
CA ALA A 128 4.69 5.08 -9.79
C ALA A 128 6.01 5.15 -9.00
N HIS A 129 6.49 4.02 -8.50
CA HIS A 129 7.78 3.94 -7.81
C HIS A 129 8.95 4.34 -8.74
N ASP A 130 9.00 3.79 -9.96
CA ASP A 130 10.07 4.04 -10.93
C ASP A 130 10.08 5.50 -11.42
N LEU A 131 8.92 6.15 -11.44
CA LEU A 131 8.77 7.59 -11.70
C LEU A 131 9.19 8.47 -10.51
N GLY A 132 9.43 7.90 -9.33
CA GLY A 132 9.88 8.61 -8.15
C GLY A 132 8.75 9.08 -7.21
N VAL A 133 7.54 8.54 -7.32
CA VAL A 133 6.48 8.76 -6.33
C VAL A 133 6.96 8.25 -4.96
N ARG A 134 6.87 9.10 -3.94
CA ARG A 134 7.31 8.76 -2.58
C ARG A 134 6.23 8.02 -1.81
N PHE A 135 6.63 6.96 -1.11
CA PHE A 135 5.73 6.12 -0.32
C PHE A 135 5.98 6.32 1.16
N TYR A 136 4.93 6.71 1.88
CA TYR A 136 4.95 6.90 3.32
C TYR A 136 3.90 6.03 3.99
N ILE A 137 4.21 5.54 5.19
CA ILE A 137 3.25 4.81 6.01
C ILE A 137 3.12 5.47 7.38
N CYS A 138 1.90 5.55 7.87
CA CYS A 138 1.64 6.09 9.19
C CYS A 138 2.16 5.16 10.29
N GLN A 139 2.84 5.71 11.30
CA GLN A 139 3.36 4.96 12.45
C GLN A 139 2.27 4.12 13.14
N ILE A 140 1.05 4.66 13.28
CA ILE A 140 -0.08 3.94 13.88
C ILE A 140 -0.39 2.63 13.13
N CYS A 141 -0.19 2.60 11.81
CA CYS A 141 -0.43 1.40 11.02
C CYS A 141 0.61 0.33 11.29
N VAL A 142 1.86 0.74 11.45
CA VAL A 142 2.96 -0.15 11.84
C VAL A 142 2.68 -0.79 13.19
N ASP A 143 2.31 0.05 14.16
CA ASP A 143 2.09 -0.39 15.54
C ASP A 143 0.82 -1.25 15.69
N SER A 144 -0.30 -0.84 15.05
CA SER A 144 -1.58 -1.53 15.21
C SER A 144 -1.70 -2.82 14.41
N MET A 145 -1.07 -2.90 13.23
CA MET A 145 -1.19 -4.03 12.31
C MET A 145 0.04 -4.95 12.33
N ALA A 146 1.01 -4.70 13.21
CA ALA A 146 2.29 -5.42 13.28
C ALA A 146 2.97 -5.55 11.90
N ILE A 147 2.92 -4.49 11.10
CA ILE A 147 3.56 -4.40 9.79
C ILE A 147 4.93 -3.79 9.98
N THR A 148 5.92 -4.32 9.31
CA THR A 148 7.30 -3.80 9.33
C THR A 148 7.69 -3.30 7.93
N PRO A 149 8.67 -2.39 7.80
CA PRO A 149 9.17 -1.96 6.49
C PRO A 149 9.58 -3.13 5.56
N ASP A 150 10.04 -4.24 6.14
CA ASP A 150 10.42 -5.44 5.38
C ASP A 150 9.22 -6.19 4.76
N ASP A 151 8.00 -5.91 5.21
CA ASP A 151 6.78 -6.50 4.66
C ASP A 151 6.39 -5.89 3.30
N PHE A 152 7.03 -4.79 2.87
CA PHE A 152 6.69 -4.07 1.64
C PHE A 152 7.55 -4.48 0.44
N LEU A 153 6.97 -4.38 -0.75
CA LEU A 153 7.64 -4.64 -2.03
C LEU A 153 8.64 -3.54 -2.39
N TYR A 154 8.34 -2.31 -1.98
CA TYR A 154 9.11 -1.11 -2.28
C TYR A 154 9.53 -0.42 -0.99
N PRO A 155 10.59 0.41 -1.00
CA PRO A 155 10.97 1.22 0.14
C PRO A 155 9.81 2.13 0.59
N VAL A 156 9.51 2.10 1.88
CA VAL A 156 8.47 2.91 2.51
C VAL A 156 9.06 3.58 3.74
N GLU A 157 8.88 4.88 3.86
CA GLU A 157 9.28 5.62 5.04
C GLU A 157 8.15 5.66 6.07
N VAL A 158 8.47 5.32 7.32
CA VAL A 158 7.51 5.41 8.43
C VAL A 158 7.51 6.84 8.97
N LYS A 159 6.35 7.49 8.99
CA LYS A 159 6.18 8.87 9.48
C LYS A 159 4.92 9.03 10.31
N GLY A 160 4.91 10.03 11.19
CA GLY A 160 3.73 10.37 11.99
C GLY A 160 2.72 11.24 11.26
N ALA A 161 1.54 11.41 11.87
CA ALA A 161 0.45 12.22 11.35
C ALA A 161 0.83 13.71 11.17
N SER A 162 1.71 14.25 12.03
CA SER A 162 2.22 15.62 11.89
C SER A 162 3.01 15.82 10.60
N SER A 163 3.78 14.82 10.17
CA SER A 163 4.51 14.86 8.90
C SER A 163 3.56 14.81 7.70
N TYR A 164 2.47 14.05 7.80
CA TYR A 164 1.41 14.07 6.79
C TYR A 164 0.77 15.45 6.67
N TYR A 165 0.45 16.08 7.82
CA TYR A 165 -0.12 17.43 7.82
C TYR A 165 0.78 18.44 7.11
N LEU A 166 2.09 18.42 7.37
CA LEU A 166 3.04 19.32 6.73
C LEU A 166 3.12 19.06 5.21
N ASP A 167 3.14 17.81 4.80
CA ASP A 167 3.18 17.43 3.38
C ASP A 167 1.88 17.85 2.68
N ALA A 168 0.73 17.53 3.26
CA ALA A 168 -0.58 17.88 2.73
C ALA A 168 -0.83 19.39 2.66
N SER A 169 -0.41 20.14 3.69
CA SER A 169 -0.60 21.60 3.74
C SER A 169 0.27 22.35 2.73
N SER A 170 1.39 21.76 2.32
CA SER A 170 2.27 22.31 1.28
C SER A 170 1.93 21.83 -0.13
N SER A 171 0.97 20.92 -0.27
CA SER A 171 0.59 20.32 -1.54
C SER A 171 -0.50 21.13 -2.25
N GLN A 172 -0.34 21.33 -3.56
CA GLN A 172 -1.35 21.93 -4.42
C GLN A 172 -2.50 20.97 -4.73
N TYR A 173 -2.24 19.67 -4.70
CA TYR A 173 -3.21 18.61 -4.85
C TYR A 173 -3.20 17.72 -3.62
N ASN A 174 -4.34 17.58 -2.95
CA ASN A 174 -4.46 16.71 -1.79
C ASN A 174 -5.81 15.98 -1.84
N VAL A 175 -5.77 14.66 -1.78
CA VAL A 175 -6.96 13.82 -1.83
C VAL A 175 -6.85 12.64 -0.86
N VAL A 176 -7.99 12.27 -0.28
CA VAL A 176 -8.15 11.09 0.56
C VAL A 176 -8.99 10.06 -0.18
N ILE A 177 -8.50 8.81 -0.27
CA ILE A 177 -9.13 7.69 -0.98
C ILE A 177 -9.31 6.48 -0.05
#